data_02ae59c93d0cb0d40b5c116ab2453fbe
#
_entry.id   02ae59c93d0cb0d40b5c116ab2453fbe
#
_cell.length_a   1.000
_cell.length_b   1.000
_cell.length_c   1.000
_cell.angle_alpha   90.00
_cell.angle_beta   90.00
_cell.angle_gamma   90.00
#
_symmetry.space_group_name_H-M   'P 1'
#
loop_
_entity.id
_entity.type
_entity.pdbx_description
1 polymer ?
#
loop_
_entity_poly.entity_id
_entity_poly.type
_entity_poly.pdbx_seq_one_letter_code
_entity_poly.pdbx_strand_id
1 'polypeptide(L)'
;MAHGKIVLATGVFDLLHLGHVRFLQASKRKGGQGAKLIVVVARDKTVFNRKGRSPILPEDQRRELVGSLRVVDKAILGHPHLDLLGILREVRPDIIAVGHDQKQIKVSVEKLLREERLPIRVVQIPKFGPIGLNSSTGIKQRVAKRWTTRTKPRRSL
;
A
#
# COMPACT_ATOMS: atom_id res chain seq x y z
N MET A 1 -7.13 0.13 -30.84
CA MET A 1 -6.35 0.90 -29.83
C MET A 1 -5.97 -0.04 -28.72
N ALA A 2 -4.72 -0.12 -28.35
CA ALA A 2 -4.31 -0.94 -27.21
C ALA A 2 -4.92 -0.36 -25.91
N HIS A 3 -5.75 -1.13 -25.24
CA HIS A 3 -6.23 -0.75 -23.91
C HIS A 3 -5.01 -0.66 -22.97
N GLY A 4 -4.91 0.46 -22.25
CA GLY A 4 -3.85 0.63 -21.24
C GLY A 4 -3.91 -0.47 -20.18
N LYS A 5 -2.76 -0.97 -19.77
CA LYS A 5 -2.66 -2.05 -18.76
C LYS A 5 -3.24 -1.64 -17.43
N ILE A 6 -3.87 -2.58 -16.74
CA ILE A 6 -4.33 -2.41 -15.37
C ILE A 6 -3.21 -2.87 -14.42
N VAL A 7 -2.76 -1.95 -13.58
CA VAL A 7 -1.78 -2.22 -12.53
C VAL A 7 -2.51 -2.24 -11.19
N LEU A 8 -2.37 -3.33 -10.45
CA LEU A 8 -2.88 -3.49 -9.09
C LEU A 8 -1.74 -3.26 -8.09
N ALA A 9 -1.94 -2.37 -7.14
CA ALA A 9 -1.06 -2.20 -5.99
C ALA A 9 -1.83 -2.45 -4.70
N THR A 10 -1.18 -3.01 -3.69
CA THR A 10 -1.81 -3.28 -2.39
C THR A 10 -0.98 -2.71 -1.25
N GLY A 11 -1.64 -2.28 -0.18
CA GLY A 11 -0.94 -1.78 0.99
C GLY A 11 -1.86 -1.38 2.13
N VAL A 12 -1.26 -1.04 3.26
CA VAL A 12 -1.99 -0.49 4.41
C VAL A 12 -2.25 1.01 4.23
N PHE A 13 -1.26 1.74 3.74
CA PHE A 13 -1.30 3.19 3.49
C PHE A 13 -1.70 4.00 4.73
N ASP A 14 -1.22 3.59 5.92
CA ASP A 14 -1.44 4.32 7.16
C ASP A 14 -0.50 5.52 7.25
N LEU A 15 -1.03 6.69 7.62
CA LEU A 15 -0.28 7.96 7.64
C LEU A 15 0.46 8.19 6.32
N LEU A 16 -0.26 8.59 5.27
CA LEU A 16 0.31 8.82 3.95
C LEU A 16 1.57 9.67 4.00
N HIS A 17 2.61 9.19 3.34
CA HIS A 17 3.90 9.85 3.24
C HIS A 17 4.49 9.70 1.84
N LEU A 18 5.58 10.41 1.56
CA LEU A 18 6.19 10.45 0.24
C LEU A 18 6.59 9.05 -0.28
N GLY A 19 6.98 8.13 0.61
CA GLY A 19 7.27 6.75 0.25
C GLY A 19 6.08 6.04 -0.41
N HIS A 20 4.87 6.23 0.09
CA HIS A 20 3.65 5.71 -0.52
C HIS A 20 3.39 6.33 -1.91
N VAL A 21 3.52 7.66 -2.02
CA VAL A 21 3.32 8.36 -3.30
C VAL A 21 4.30 7.86 -4.36
N ARG A 22 5.58 7.75 -4.02
CA ARG A 22 6.63 7.24 -4.93
C ARG A 22 6.40 5.79 -5.34
N PHE A 23 5.99 4.94 -4.38
CA PHE A 23 5.60 3.55 -4.66
C PHE A 23 4.47 3.50 -5.69
N LEU A 24 3.39 4.25 -5.50
CA LEU A 24 2.24 4.28 -6.40
C LEU A 24 2.60 4.83 -7.78
N GLN A 25 3.40 5.90 -7.84
CA GLN A 25 3.91 6.45 -9.11
C GLN A 25 4.74 5.42 -9.89
N ALA A 26 5.65 4.73 -9.20
CA ALA A 26 6.48 3.71 -9.84
C ALA A 26 5.66 2.50 -10.27
N SER A 27 4.66 2.10 -9.48
CA SER A 27 3.72 1.03 -9.83
C SER A 27 2.98 1.34 -11.14
N LYS A 28 2.39 2.53 -11.25
CA LYS A 28 1.66 2.93 -12.48
C LYS A 28 2.56 2.92 -13.71
N ARG A 29 3.81 3.41 -13.57
CA ARG A 29 4.80 3.39 -14.69
C ARG A 29 5.12 2.00 -15.22
N LYS A 30 4.98 0.93 -14.39
CA LYS A 30 5.20 -0.46 -14.85
C LYS A 30 4.17 -0.92 -15.89
N GLY A 31 3.03 -0.28 -15.94
CA GLY A 31 2.00 -0.54 -16.94
C GLY A 31 2.24 0.15 -18.30
N GLY A 32 3.14 1.15 -18.34
CA GLY A 32 3.40 1.94 -19.55
C GLY A 32 2.38 3.06 -19.79
N GLN A 33 2.38 3.56 -21.01
CA GLN A 33 1.49 4.65 -21.41
C GLN A 33 0.02 4.20 -21.34
N GLY A 34 -0.85 5.08 -20.84
CA GLY A 34 -2.28 4.79 -20.70
C GLY A 34 -2.64 3.82 -19.57
N ALA A 35 -1.66 3.36 -18.78
CA ALA A 35 -1.93 2.44 -17.67
C ALA A 35 -2.86 3.04 -16.63
N LYS A 36 -3.76 2.21 -16.09
CA LYS A 36 -4.61 2.52 -14.95
C LYS A 36 -4.06 1.87 -13.68
N LEU A 37 -4.02 2.62 -12.59
CA LEU A 37 -3.60 2.13 -11.28
C LEU A 37 -4.83 1.95 -10.38
N ILE A 38 -5.07 0.70 -9.99
CA ILE A 38 -6.07 0.34 -9.00
C ILE A 38 -5.33 -0.02 -7.70
N VAL A 39 -5.76 0.57 -6.59
CA VAL A 39 -5.11 0.36 -5.29
C VAL A 39 -6.07 -0.33 -4.34
N VAL A 40 -5.65 -1.46 -3.78
CA VAL A 40 -6.37 -2.17 -2.72
C VAL A 40 -5.80 -1.76 -1.37
N VAL A 41 -6.62 -1.12 -0.57
CA VAL A 41 -6.28 -0.72 0.81
C VAL A 41 -6.69 -1.84 1.76
N ALA A 42 -5.73 -2.32 2.55
CA ALA A 42 -5.98 -3.40 3.51
C ALA A 42 -6.97 -2.97 4.60
N ARG A 43 -7.92 -3.85 4.92
CA ARG A 43 -8.88 -3.62 6.01
C ARG A 43 -8.20 -3.60 7.37
N ASP A 44 -8.77 -2.86 8.31
CA ASP A 44 -8.26 -2.73 9.66
C ASP A 44 -8.12 -4.09 10.35
N LYS A 45 -9.14 -4.95 10.23
CA LYS A 45 -9.11 -6.33 10.76
C LYS A 45 -7.99 -7.16 10.14
N THR A 46 -7.75 -7.04 8.84
CA THR A 46 -6.67 -7.73 8.15
C THR A 46 -5.30 -7.29 8.67
N VAL A 47 -5.13 -5.98 8.87
CA VAL A 47 -3.89 -5.42 9.41
C VAL A 47 -3.67 -5.87 10.85
N PHE A 48 -4.71 -5.81 11.69
CA PHE A 48 -4.65 -6.25 13.09
C PHE A 48 -4.25 -7.72 13.19
N ASN A 49 -4.91 -8.61 12.44
CA ASN A 49 -4.61 -10.05 12.45
C ASN A 49 -3.15 -10.35 12.05
N ARG A 50 -2.58 -9.55 11.15
CA ARG A 50 -1.20 -9.75 10.66
C ARG A 50 -0.12 -9.07 11.49
N LYS A 51 -0.41 -7.91 12.07
CA LYS A 51 0.58 -7.07 12.77
C LYS A 51 0.36 -6.97 14.28
N GLY A 52 -0.74 -7.50 14.82
CA GLY A 52 -1.12 -7.36 16.22
C GLY A 52 -1.51 -5.94 16.65
N ARG A 53 -1.66 -5.02 15.69
CA ARG A 53 -2.03 -3.61 15.96
C ARG A 53 -2.81 -3.04 14.78
N SER A 54 -3.79 -2.17 15.10
CA SER A 54 -4.57 -1.45 14.10
C SER A 54 -3.79 -0.29 13.47
N PRO A 55 -4.14 0.12 12.24
CA PRO A 55 -3.69 1.40 11.69
C PRO A 55 -4.15 2.58 12.57
N ILE A 56 -3.50 3.72 12.43
CA ILE A 56 -3.92 4.97 13.09
C ILE A 56 -5.19 5.52 12.43
N LEU A 57 -5.21 5.52 11.09
CA LEU A 57 -6.36 5.97 10.33
C LEU A 57 -7.27 4.78 9.99
N PRO A 58 -8.61 4.93 10.16
CA PRO A 58 -9.56 3.89 9.79
C PRO A 58 -9.54 3.60 8.28
N GLU A 59 -9.93 2.39 7.90
CA GLU A 59 -9.81 1.89 6.52
C GLU A 59 -10.49 2.77 5.47
N ASP A 60 -11.66 3.32 5.76
CA ASP A 60 -12.39 4.19 4.83
C ASP A 60 -11.64 5.49 4.57
N GLN A 61 -11.09 6.11 5.61
CA GLN A 61 -10.29 7.32 5.50
C GLN A 61 -9.01 7.05 4.71
N ARG A 62 -8.34 5.92 4.96
CA ARG A 62 -7.14 5.53 4.21
C ARG A 62 -7.44 5.31 2.73
N ARG A 63 -8.56 4.64 2.40
CA ARG A 63 -9.01 4.44 1.03
C ARG A 63 -9.31 5.77 0.34
N GLU A 64 -9.99 6.69 1.01
CA GLU A 64 -10.34 8.00 0.45
C GLU A 64 -9.10 8.84 0.17
N LEU A 65 -8.17 8.93 1.14
CA LEU A 65 -6.89 9.62 0.96
C LEU A 65 -6.08 9.06 -0.22
N VAL A 66 -5.99 7.73 -0.34
CA VAL A 66 -5.31 7.09 -1.46
C VAL A 66 -6.02 7.39 -2.79
N GLY A 67 -7.34 7.32 -2.80
CA GLY A 67 -8.17 7.60 -3.98
C GLY A 67 -8.06 9.05 -4.47
N SER A 68 -7.74 9.99 -3.58
CA SER A 68 -7.54 11.42 -3.91
C SER A 68 -6.18 11.71 -4.55
N LEU A 69 -5.27 10.75 -4.59
CA LEU A 69 -3.96 10.93 -5.22
C LEU A 69 -4.10 10.91 -6.75
N ARG A 70 -3.62 11.94 -7.42
CA ARG A 70 -3.66 12.09 -8.89
C ARG A 70 -3.16 10.86 -9.67
N VAL A 71 -2.25 10.08 -9.09
CA VAL A 71 -1.67 8.89 -9.73
C VAL A 71 -2.61 7.69 -9.68
N VAL A 72 -3.58 7.67 -8.77
CA VAL A 72 -4.52 6.58 -8.53
C VAL A 72 -5.77 6.78 -9.35
N ASP A 73 -6.14 5.79 -10.14
CA ASP A 73 -7.38 5.82 -10.93
C ASP A 73 -8.59 5.29 -10.13
N LYS A 74 -8.35 4.32 -9.23
CA LYS A 74 -9.37 3.80 -8.33
C LYS A 74 -8.73 3.24 -7.04
N ALA A 75 -9.30 3.54 -5.89
CA ALA A 75 -8.96 2.91 -4.61
C ALA A 75 -10.16 2.13 -4.08
N ILE A 76 -9.93 0.88 -3.69
CA ILE A 76 -10.94 -0.03 -3.13
C ILE A 76 -10.43 -0.62 -1.81
N LEU A 77 -11.33 -1.06 -0.95
CA LEU A 77 -10.99 -1.87 0.22
C LEU A 77 -10.77 -3.32 -0.21
N GLY A 78 -9.84 -3.98 0.45
CA GLY A 78 -9.67 -5.42 0.32
C GLY A 78 -10.91 -6.18 0.80
N HIS A 79 -11.05 -7.44 0.38
CA HIS A 79 -12.11 -8.31 0.86
C HIS A 79 -11.94 -8.65 2.36
N PRO A 80 -13.03 -8.94 3.09
CA PRO A 80 -12.97 -9.16 4.55
C PRO A 80 -12.06 -10.31 4.99
N HIS A 81 -11.88 -11.33 4.16
CA HIS A 81 -11.20 -12.58 4.49
C HIS A 81 -9.90 -12.82 3.70
N LEU A 82 -9.13 -11.77 3.37
CA LEU A 82 -7.90 -11.90 2.56
C LEU A 82 -8.13 -12.67 1.24
N ASP A 83 -9.29 -12.49 0.63
CA ASP A 83 -9.64 -13.10 -0.63
C ASP A 83 -8.91 -12.42 -1.80
N LEU A 84 -7.65 -12.77 -1.98
CA LEU A 84 -6.85 -12.23 -3.08
C LEU A 84 -7.40 -12.68 -4.44
N LEU A 85 -7.87 -13.93 -4.54
CA LEU A 85 -8.42 -14.44 -5.78
C LEU A 85 -9.69 -13.69 -6.21
N GLY A 86 -10.59 -13.38 -5.27
CA GLY A 86 -11.76 -12.55 -5.53
C GLY A 86 -11.38 -11.17 -6.04
N ILE A 87 -10.39 -10.52 -5.43
CA ILE A 87 -9.85 -9.24 -5.92
C ILE A 87 -9.28 -9.36 -7.34
N LEU A 88 -8.53 -10.42 -7.64
CA LEU A 88 -7.97 -10.63 -8.98
C LEU A 88 -9.05 -10.83 -10.03
N ARG A 89 -10.12 -11.55 -9.68
CA ARG A 89 -11.29 -11.75 -10.58
C ARG A 89 -12.09 -10.48 -10.81
N GLU A 90 -12.21 -9.63 -9.78
CA GLU A 90 -12.90 -8.34 -9.86
C GLU A 90 -12.10 -7.33 -10.69
N VAL A 91 -10.81 -7.16 -10.37
CA VAL A 91 -9.96 -6.12 -10.96
C VAL A 91 -9.39 -6.53 -12.32
N ARG A 92 -9.11 -7.83 -12.53
CA ARG A 92 -8.46 -8.39 -13.72
C ARG A 92 -7.19 -7.64 -14.10
N PRO A 93 -6.20 -7.53 -13.21
CA PRO A 93 -4.99 -6.78 -13.49
C PRO A 93 -4.07 -7.50 -14.46
N ASP A 94 -3.31 -6.75 -15.25
CA ASP A 94 -2.19 -7.27 -16.05
C ASP A 94 -0.91 -7.37 -15.22
N ILE A 95 -0.78 -6.51 -14.22
CA ILE A 95 0.42 -6.39 -13.39
C ILE A 95 0.01 -6.21 -11.92
N ILE A 96 0.67 -6.95 -11.04
CA ILE A 96 0.60 -6.73 -9.59
C ILE A 96 1.93 -6.12 -9.14
N ALA A 97 1.86 -4.93 -8.53
CA ALA A 97 3.01 -4.24 -7.97
C ALA A 97 3.07 -4.45 -6.45
N VAL A 98 4.19 -4.97 -5.97
CA VAL A 98 4.45 -5.19 -4.54
C VAL A 98 5.61 -4.32 -4.05
N GLY A 99 5.56 -3.86 -2.82
CA GLY A 99 6.63 -3.08 -2.21
C GLY A 99 7.87 -3.91 -1.89
N HIS A 100 9.02 -3.25 -1.70
CA HIS A 100 10.29 -3.90 -1.37
C HIS A 100 10.25 -4.70 -0.06
N ASP A 101 9.40 -4.31 0.87
CA ASP A 101 9.20 -4.94 2.18
C ASP A 101 8.09 -6.02 2.19
N GLN A 102 7.45 -6.25 1.05
CA GLN A 102 6.33 -7.18 0.88
C GLN A 102 6.77 -8.55 0.29
N LYS A 103 7.94 -9.06 0.67
CA LYS A 103 8.48 -10.32 0.12
C LYS A 103 7.54 -11.51 0.30
N GLN A 104 6.95 -11.67 1.49
CA GLN A 104 6.01 -12.75 1.78
C GLN A 104 4.72 -12.64 0.94
N ILE A 105 4.22 -11.42 0.76
CA ILE A 105 3.06 -11.17 -0.11
C ILE A 105 3.40 -11.56 -1.55
N LYS A 106 4.57 -11.16 -2.05
CA LYS A 106 5.04 -11.52 -3.38
C LYS A 106 5.03 -13.04 -3.59
N VAL A 107 5.62 -13.80 -2.67
CA VAL A 107 5.67 -15.26 -2.74
C VAL A 107 4.26 -15.86 -2.75
N SER A 108 3.36 -15.40 -1.88
CA SER A 108 1.98 -15.89 -1.82
C SER A 108 1.20 -15.58 -3.10
N VAL A 109 1.38 -14.37 -3.65
CA VAL A 109 0.77 -13.96 -4.92
C VAL A 109 1.27 -14.83 -6.07
N GLU A 110 2.59 -14.98 -6.21
CA GLU A 110 3.19 -15.79 -7.28
C GLU A 110 2.77 -17.26 -7.21
N LYS A 111 2.61 -17.82 -5.99
CA LYS A 111 2.08 -19.17 -5.80
C LYS A 111 0.64 -19.27 -6.28
N LEU A 112 -0.24 -18.36 -5.85
CA LEU A 112 -1.65 -18.34 -6.26
C LEU A 112 -1.78 -18.20 -7.78
N LEU A 113 -1.01 -17.33 -8.42
CA LEU A 113 -1.06 -17.13 -9.87
C LEU A 113 -0.68 -18.40 -10.65
N ARG A 114 0.29 -19.18 -10.14
CA ARG A 114 0.66 -20.49 -10.73
C ARG A 114 -0.44 -21.51 -10.57
N GLU A 115 -1.02 -21.64 -9.38
CA GLU A 115 -2.08 -22.58 -9.06
C GLU A 115 -3.33 -22.31 -9.90
N GLU A 116 -3.72 -21.05 -10.03
CA GLU A 116 -4.89 -20.62 -10.80
C GLU A 116 -4.60 -20.40 -12.30
N ARG A 117 -3.35 -20.62 -12.74
CA ARG A 117 -2.90 -20.41 -14.14
C ARG A 117 -3.23 -19.01 -14.69
N LEU A 118 -3.09 -17.99 -13.85
CA LEU A 118 -3.38 -16.61 -14.23
C LEU A 118 -2.13 -15.95 -14.86
N PRO A 119 -2.22 -15.39 -16.08
CA PRO A 119 -1.09 -14.78 -16.79
C PRO A 119 -0.81 -13.34 -16.31
N ILE A 120 -0.73 -13.13 -15.00
CA ILE A 120 -0.50 -11.81 -14.38
C ILE A 120 0.97 -11.68 -13.99
N ARG A 121 1.59 -10.57 -14.39
CA ARG A 121 3.00 -10.29 -14.05
C ARG A 121 3.12 -9.66 -12.66
N VAL A 122 3.97 -10.21 -11.82
CA VAL A 122 4.31 -9.60 -10.52
C VAL A 122 5.59 -8.80 -10.65
N VAL A 123 5.58 -7.54 -10.18
CA VAL A 123 6.74 -6.66 -10.18
C VAL A 123 7.00 -6.15 -8.75
N GLN A 124 8.24 -6.20 -8.32
CA GLN A 124 8.65 -5.61 -7.06
C GLN A 124 9.15 -4.19 -7.29
N ILE A 125 8.61 -3.26 -6.52
CA ILE A 125 9.02 -1.85 -6.57
C ILE A 125 10.09 -1.63 -5.50
N PRO A 126 11.28 -1.12 -5.85
CA PRO A 126 12.37 -0.91 -4.91
C PRO A 126 12.03 0.18 -3.89
N LYS A 127 12.75 0.18 -2.78
CA LYS A 127 12.67 1.26 -1.79
C LYS A 127 13.18 2.56 -2.41
N PHE A 128 12.46 3.63 -2.20
CA PHE A 128 12.91 4.97 -2.59
C PHE A 128 13.74 5.58 -1.48
N GLY A 129 14.96 5.98 -1.83
CA GLY A 129 15.98 6.72 -1.14
C GLY A 129 15.84 7.17 0.31
N PRO A 130 16.87 7.76 0.90
CA PRO A 130 16.95 8.12 2.32
C PRO A 130 16.19 9.43 2.60
N ILE A 131 14.92 9.52 2.19
CA ILE A 131 14.09 10.64 2.60
C ILE A 131 13.58 10.31 4.00
N GLY A 132 13.99 11.08 5.00
CA GLY A 132 13.49 10.94 6.37
C GLY A 132 11.96 10.94 6.38
N LEU A 133 11.33 10.15 7.25
CA LEU A 133 9.88 10.03 7.38
C LEU A 133 9.16 9.41 6.16
N ASN A 134 9.82 8.57 5.41
CA ASN A 134 9.21 7.79 4.33
C ASN A 134 8.65 6.43 4.80
N SER A 135 8.36 6.30 6.08
CA SER A 135 7.66 5.15 6.69
C SER A 135 6.70 5.60 7.78
N SER A 136 5.54 4.96 7.86
CA SER A 136 4.56 5.22 8.93
C SER A 136 5.16 4.96 10.32
N THR A 137 6.02 3.97 10.46
CA THR A 137 6.73 3.70 11.73
C THR A 137 7.63 4.85 12.13
N GLY A 138 8.43 5.39 11.21
CA GLY A 138 9.29 6.54 11.46
C GLY A 138 8.51 7.79 11.86
N ILE A 139 7.37 8.02 11.21
CA ILE A 139 6.47 9.14 11.55
C ILE A 139 5.93 8.97 12.98
N LYS A 140 5.40 7.80 13.32
CA LYS A 140 4.87 7.47 14.65
C LYS A 140 5.92 7.67 15.74
N GLN A 141 7.14 7.18 15.54
CA GLN A 141 8.25 7.35 16.48
C GLN A 141 8.61 8.81 16.67
N ARG A 142 8.66 9.59 15.59
CA ARG A 142 8.99 11.02 15.69
C ARG A 142 7.91 11.82 16.43
N VAL A 143 6.64 11.53 16.19
CA VAL A 143 5.51 12.13 16.92
C VAL A 143 5.61 11.80 18.42
N ALA A 144 5.77 10.53 18.76
CA ALA A 144 5.90 10.08 20.16
C ALA A 144 7.06 10.78 20.87
N LYS A 145 8.24 10.83 20.24
CA LYS A 145 9.43 11.50 20.80
C LYS A 145 9.19 13.01 21.07
N ARG A 146 8.56 13.72 20.13
CA ARG A 146 8.27 15.15 20.30
C ARG A 146 7.23 15.39 21.38
N TRP A 147 6.24 14.52 21.50
CA TRP A 147 5.21 14.65 22.53
C TRP A 147 5.81 14.49 23.94
N THR A 148 6.59 13.44 24.15
CA THR A 148 7.23 13.16 25.47
C THR A 148 8.22 14.21 25.90
N THR A 149 8.90 14.89 24.97
CA THR A 149 9.83 16.00 25.32
C THR A 149 9.11 17.29 25.71
N ARG A 150 7.86 17.51 25.28
CA ARG A 150 7.07 18.70 25.66
C ARG A 150 6.40 18.57 27.03
N THR A 151 6.19 17.37 27.53
CA THR A 151 5.50 17.09 28.80
C THR A 151 6.43 17.02 30.02
N LYS A 152 7.75 17.21 29.85
CA LYS A 152 8.64 17.38 31.00
C LYS A 152 8.39 18.76 31.61
N PRO A 153 7.95 18.86 32.89
CA PRO A 153 7.80 20.17 33.56
C PRO A 153 9.14 20.87 33.52
N ARG A 154 9.13 22.17 33.19
CA ARG A 154 10.29 23.05 33.44
C ARG A 154 10.60 22.93 34.93
N ARG A 155 11.74 22.35 35.26
CA ARG A 155 12.26 22.47 36.64
C ARG A 155 12.38 23.96 36.92
N SER A 156 11.52 24.49 37.81
CA SER A 156 11.69 25.82 38.41
C SER A 156 13.03 25.80 39.11
N LEU A 157 13.87 26.76 38.75
CA LEU A 157 15.08 27.13 39.48
C LEU A 157 14.68 27.81 40.78
#